data_03ce57c50e5d8c360aaee6b99fd772fd
#
_entry.id   03ce57c50e5d8c360aaee6b99fd772fd
#
_cell.length_a   1.000
_cell.length_b   1.000
_cell.length_c   1.000
_cell.angle_alpha   90.00
_cell.angle_beta   90.00
_cell.angle_gamma   90.00
#
_symmetry.space_group_name_H-M   'P 1'
#
loop_
_entity.id
_entity.type
_entity.pdbx_description
1 polymer ?
#
loop_
_entity_poly.entity_id
_entity_poly.type
_entity_poly.pdbx_seq_one_letter_code
_entity_poly.pdbx_strand_id
1 'polypeptide(L)'
;MISKKKIVIGIMICLLIGSGIRIYALNKKAERQKKEYFQVNETVEFGRDFNNSSDSIIDGYTVKVLGAELFSMKEFYKNYNLVSEDEELAEDTAVKYYYVVKALFSNEDNEDVEVNLSAMTLVGTDYSAVVNQMSYELINPDMPKGLGFSLLQGTSREVLIPYAIIPDNIAANEKKAYETLKENPPMFQIT
;
A
#
# COMPACT_ATOMS: atom_id res chain seq x y z
N MET A 1 34.43 -44.96 33.52
CA MET A 1 34.66 -43.49 33.63
C MET A 1 34.29 -42.83 32.29
N ILE A 2 33.24 -42.00 32.21
CA ILE A 2 32.82 -41.34 30.96
C ILE A 2 33.80 -40.22 30.66
N SER A 3 34.40 -40.21 29.47
CA SER A 3 35.36 -39.19 29.07
C SER A 3 34.72 -37.81 29.07
N LYS A 4 35.38 -36.79 29.62
CA LYS A 4 34.92 -35.37 29.62
C LYS A 4 34.52 -34.91 28.25
N LYS A 5 35.17 -35.38 27.17
CA LYS A 5 34.81 -35.11 25.77
C LYS A 5 33.41 -35.60 25.42
N LYS A 6 33.00 -36.80 25.89
CA LYS A 6 31.66 -37.34 25.60
C LYS A 6 30.58 -36.56 26.32
N ILE A 7 30.85 -36.02 27.50
CA ILE A 7 29.91 -35.16 28.25
C ILE A 7 29.71 -33.83 27.51
N VAL A 8 30.78 -33.19 27.03
CA VAL A 8 30.73 -31.94 26.29
C VAL A 8 29.94 -32.11 24.97
N ILE A 9 30.18 -33.19 24.23
CA ILE A 9 29.47 -33.52 23.01
C ILE A 9 27.96 -33.71 23.30
N GLY A 10 27.62 -34.41 24.37
CA GLY A 10 26.21 -34.60 24.76
C GLY A 10 25.52 -33.28 25.08
N ILE A 11 26.17 -32.37 25.81
CA ILE A 11 25.64 -31.05 26.13
C ILE A 11 25.43 -30.22 24.84
N MET A 12 26.38 -30.24 23.90
CA MET A 12 26.25 -29.53 22.61
C MET A 12 25.07 -30.05 21.78
N ILE A 13 24.89 -31.37 21.73
CA ILE A 13 23.76 -31.98 21.03
C ILE A 13 22.42 -31.54 21.66
N CYS A 14 22.33 -31.56 22.99
CA CYS A 14 21.14 -31.10 23.71
C CYS A 14 20.83 -29.62 23.45
N LEU A 15 21.84 -28.75 23.40
CA LEU A 15 21.68 -27.33 23.07
C LEU A 15 21.21 -27.12 21.63
N LEU A 16 21.77 -27.88 20.69
CA LEU A 16 21.33 -27.80 19.27
C LEU A 16 19.90 -28.26 19.12
N ILE A 17 19.49 -29.35 19.73
CA ILE A 17 18.11 -29.85 19.69
C ILE A 17 17.16 -28.82 20.35
N GLY A 18 17.53 -28.33 21.55
CA GLY A 18 16.73 -27.31 22.25
C GLY A 18 16.57 -26.03 21.45
N SER A 19 17.65 -25.56 20.79
CA SER A 19 17.60 -24.40 19.90
C SER A 19 16.70 -24.64 18.66
N GLY A 20 16.80 -25.83 18.05
CA GLY A 20 15.96 -26.21 16.91
C GLY A 20 14.47 -26.25 17.28
N ILE A 21 14.11 -26.83 18.42
CA ILE A 21 12.74 -26.87 18.92
C ILE A 21 12.24 -25.45 19.20
N ARG A 22 13.06 -24.59 19.79
CA ARG A 22 12.69 -23.19 20.07
C ARG A 22 12.47 -22.40 18.79
N ILE A 23 13.36 -22.53 17.80
CA ILE A 23 13.21 -21.88 16.49
C ILE A 23 11.93 -22.36 15.80
N TYR A 24 11.67 -23.66 15.80
CA TYR A 24 10.44 -24.24 15.24
C TYR A 24 9.19 -23.71 15.94
N ALA A 25 9.19 -23.66 17.28
CA ALA A 25 8.08 -23.14 18.06
C ALA A 25 7.84 -21.62 17.81
N LEU A 26 8.92 -20.85 17.70
CA LEU A 26 8.85 -19.42 17.38
C LEU A 26 8.35 -19.20 15.94
N ASN A 27 8.83 -19.97 14.97
CA ASN A 27 8.35 -19.89 13.59
C ASN A 27 6.89 -20.33 13.43
N LYS A 28 6.44 -21.29 14.25
CA LYS A 28 5.03 -21.71 14.26
C LYS A 28 4.13 -20.69 14.96
N LYS A 29 4.65 -19.95 15.94
CA LYS A 29 3.95 -18.84 16.62
C LYS A 29 3.98 -17.53 15.84
N ALA A 30 5.01 -17.32 15.03
CA ALA A 30 4.97 -16.26 14.02
C ALA A 30 3.97 -16.71 12.96
N GLU A 31 2.69 -16.53 13.22
CA GLU A 31 1.67 -16.48 12.18
C GLU A 31 2.18 -15.44 11.20
N ARG A 32 2.71 -15.91 10.07
CA ARG A 32 3.00 -15.03 8.95
C ARG A 32 1.66 -14.42 8.63
N GLN A 33 1.54 -13.11 8.77
CA GLN A 33 0.38 -12.37 8.32
C GLN A 33 0.07 -12.89 6.92
N LYS A 34 -1.06 -13.56 6.76
CA LYS A 34 -1.51 -14.04 5.48
C LYS A 34 -1.72 -12.81 4.63
N LYS A 35 -0.92 -12.63 3.59
CA LYS A 35 -1.22 -11.65 2.57
C LYS A 35 -2.38 -12.19 1.76
N GLU A 36 -3.48 -11.51 1.78
CA GLU A 36 -4.62 -11.79 0.91
C GLU A 36 -4.55 -10.92 -0.32
N TYR A 37 -4.88 -11.48 -1.47
CA TYR A 37 -4.82 -10.80 -2.76
C TYR A 37 -6.21 -10.75 -3.35
N PHE A 38 -6.65 -9.55 -3.67
CA PHE A 38 -7.95 -9.28 -4.26
C PHE A 38 -7.77 -8.78 -5.69
N GLN A 39 -8.72 -9.07 -6.55
CA GLN A 39 -8.73 -8.58 -7.91
C GLN A 39 -9.41 -7.22 -7.99
N VAL A 40 -9.15 -6.48 -9.08
CA VAL A 40 -9.89 -5.26 -9.38
C VAL A 40 -11.39 -5.59 -9.43
N ASN A 41 -12.20 -4.73 -8.84
CA ASN A 41 -13.64 -4.89 -8.62
C ASN A 41 -14.07 -5.92 -7.57
N GLU A 42 -13.17 -6.57 -6.87
CA GLU A 42 -13.52 -7.28 -5.64
C GLU A 42 -13.73 -6.30 -4.48
N THR A 43 -14.70 -6.59 -3.65
CA THR A 43 -14.96 -5.81 -2.43
C THR A 43 -14.13 -6.38 -1.29
N VAL A 44 -13.45 -5.52 -0.58
CA VAL A 44 -12.55 -5.85 0.52
C VAL A 44 -13.07 -5.18 1.78
N GLU A 45 -13.29 -5.96 2.85
CA GLU A 45 -13.80 -5.47 4.14
C GLU A 45 -12.64 -4.98 5.01
N PHE A 46 -12.73 -3.75 5.49
CA PHE A 46 -11.77 -3.23 6.47
C PHE A 46 -11.90 -3.98 7.80
N GLY A 47 -10.78 -4.34 8.39
CA GLY A 47 -10.74 -5.00 9.69
C GLY A 47 -10.89 -6.52 9.65
N ARG A 48 -11.55 -7.08 8.64
CA ARG A 48 -11.63 -8.54 8.48
C ARG A 48 -10.56 -9.08 7.56
N ASP A 49 -10.36 -8.41 6.44
CA ASP A 49 -9.44 -8.81 5.37
C ASP A 49 -8.03 -8.21 5.55
N PHE A 50 -7.89 -7.23 6.45
CA PHE A 50 -6.62 -6.62 6.81
C PHE A 50 -6.25 -6.98 8.23
N ASN A 51 -5.11 -7.63 8.39
CA ASN A 51 -4.55 -7.88 9.71
C ASN A 51 -3.67 -6.69 10.09
N ASN A 52 -4.28 -5.61 10.50
CA ASN A 52 -3.58 -4.49 11.08
C ASN A 52 -3.51 -4.59 12.60
N SER A 53 -2.59 -3.85 13.20
CA SER A 53 -2.57 -3.69 14.65
C SER A 53 -3.96 -3.29 15.15
N SER A 54 -4.32 -3.74 16.33
CA SER A 54 -5.64 -3.60 16.95
C SER A 54 -6.32 -2.22 16.88
N ASP A 55 -5.57 -1.19 16.51
CA ASP A 55 -6.02 0.21 16.49
C ASP A 55 -6.49 0.69 15.10
N SER A 56 -6.47 -0.17 14.08
CA SER A 56 -6.82 0.17 12.70
C SER A 56 -7.91 -0.70 12.08
N ILE A 57 -8.60 -1.47 12.90
CA ILE A 57 -9.79 -2.21 12.48
C ILE A 57 -10.92 -1.20 12.31
N ILE A 58 -11.37 -1.02 11.07
CA ILE A 58 -12.48 -0.13 10.74
C ILE A 58 -13.65 -1.01 10.28
N ASP A 59 -14.29 -1.68 11.24
CA ASP A 59 -15.49 -2.46 10.94
C ASP A 59 -16.55 -1.58 10.27
N GLY A 60 -17.29 -2.14 9.32
CA GLY A 60 -18.36 -1.46 8.63
C GLY A 60 -17.94 -0.63 7.42
N TYR A 61 -16.64 -0.56 7.12
CA TYR A 61 -16.15 0.00 5.85
C TYR A 61 -15.73 -1.10 4.88
N THR A 62 -16.00 -0.83 3.61
CA THR A 62 -15.47 -1.63 2.50
C THR A 62 -14.77 -0.76 1.49
N VAL A 63 -13.83 -1.33 0.74
CA VAL A 63 -13.19 -0.70 -0.40
C VAL A 63 -13.23 -1.61 -1.62
N LYS A 64 -13.40 -1.00 -2.78
CA LYS A 64 -13.30 -1.66 -4.08
C LYS A 64 -12.42 -0.84 -5.00
N VAL A 65 -11.33 -1.41 -5.48
CA VAL A 65 -10.52 -0.79 -6.52
C VAL A 65 -11.25 -0.93 -7.86
N LEU A 66 -11.61 0.19 -8.46
CA LEU A 66 -12.32 0.24 -9.74
C LEU A 66 -11.36 0.21 -10.94
N GLY A 67 -10.14 0.66 -10.74
CA GLY A 67 -9.09 0.71 -11.76
C GLY A 67 -7.92 1.57 -11.32
N ALA A 68 -6.91 1.62 -12.17
CA ALA A 68 -5.75 2.49 -11.97
C ALA A 68 -5.17 2.91 -13.32
N GLU A 69 -4.61 4.10 -13.36
CA GLU A 69 -4.01 4.68 -14.57
C GLU A 69 -2.64 5.29 -14.27
N LEU A 70 -1.75 5.16 -15.25
CA LEU A 70 -0.41 5.74 -15.21
C LEU A 70 -0.38 6.93 -16.16
N PHE A 71 -0.07 8.10 -15.62
CA PHE A 71 0.07 9.36 -16.36
C PHE A 71 1.52 9.84 -16.30
N SER A 72 2.02 10.44 -17.38
CA SER A 72 3.11 11.38 -17.24
C SER A 72 2.66 12.59 -16.40
N MET A 73 3.59 13.31 -15.80
CA MET A 73 3.26 14.53 -15.04
C MET A 73 2.39 15.49 -15.86
N LYS A 74 2.74 15.73 -17.10
CA LYS A 74 1.99 16.62 -18.02
C LYS A 74 0.57 16.11 -18.29
N GLU A 75 0.41 14.81 -18.56
CA GLU A 75 -0.91 14.20 -18.75
C GLU A 75 -1.76 14.29 -17.49
N PHE A 76 -1.18 14.04 -16.31
CA PHE A 76 -1.88 14.16 -15.04
C PHE A 76 -2.46 15.56 -14.83
N TYR A 77 -1.63 16.58 -14.95
CA TYR A 77 -2.06 17.96 -14.76
C TYR A 77 -3.11 18.39 -15.78
N LYS A 78 -2.97 17.98 -17.04
CA LYS A 78 -3.95 18.25 -18.09
C LYS A 78 -5.27 17.50 -17.86
N ASN A 79 -5.21 16.22 -17.50
CA ASN A 79 -6.39 15.37 -17.33
C ASN A 79 -7.30 15.86 -16.19
N TYR A 80 -6.69 16.43 -15.15
CA TYR A 80 -7.42 16.97 -14.00
C TYR A 80 -7.60 18.50 -14.03
N ASN A 81 -7.30 19.16 -15.15
CA ASN A 81 -7.43 20.61 -15.35
C ASN A 81 -6.69 21.44 -14.28
N LEU A 82 -5.51 21.00 -13.88
CA LEU A 82 -4.71 21.63 -12.81
C LEU A 82 -3.80 22.76 -13.33
N VAL A 83 -3.60 22.86 -14.63
CA VAL A 83 -2.81 23.89 -15.29
C VAL A 83 -3.55 24.38 -16.52
N SER A 84 -3.31 25.65 -16.89
CA SER A 84 -3.77 26.20 -18.18
C SER A 84 -3.00 25.54 -19.35
N GLU A 85 -3.60 25.51 -20.54
CA GLU A 85 -2.99 24.86 -21.72
C GLU A 85 -1.63 25.49 -22.11
N ASP A 86 -1.41 26.77 -21.74
CA ASP A 86 -0.21 27.55 -22.07
C ASP A 86 0.83 27.53 -20.96
N GLU A 87 0.59 26.87 -19.84
CA GLU A 87 1.51 26.83 -18.69
C GLU A 87 2.58 25.76 -18.87
N GLU A 88 3.85 26.19 -19.03
CA GLU A 88 4.96 25.24 -19.03
C GLU A 88 5.20 24.69 -17.61
N LEU A 89 4.95 23.40 -17.46
CA LEU A 89 5.32 22.70 -16.22
C LEU A 89 6.83 22.65 -16.10
N ALA A 90 7.35 22.93 -14.90
CA ALA A 90 8.78 22.86 -14.64
C ALA A 90 9.31 21.46 -14.96
N GLU A 91 10.18 21.37 -15.98
CA GLU A 91 10.78 20.10 -16.41
C GLU A 91 11.73 19.50 -15.36
N ASP A 92 12.25 20.35 -14.45
CA ASP A 92 13.25 19.95 -13.45
C ASP A 92 12.61 19.49 -12.13
N THR A 93 11.70 18.52 -12.23
CA THR A 93 11.13 17.85 -11.06
C THR A 93 11.56 16.38 -11.01
N ALA A 94 11.81 15.86 -9.81
CA ALA A 94 12.12 14.45 -9.61
C ALA A 94 10.92 13.55 -9.93
N VAL A 95 9.70 14.05 -9.75
CA VAL A 95 8.45 13.33 -10.10
C VAL A 95 8.23 13.45 -11.60
N LYS A 96 8.13 12.32 -12.29
CA LYS A 96 7.87 12.25 -13.73
C LYS A 96 6.52 11.62 -14.07
N TYR A 97 5.99 10.79 -13.17
CA TYR A 97 4.73 10.07 -13.38
C TYR A 97 3.84 10.16 -12.16
N TYR A 98 2.55 10.00 -12.41
CA TYR A 98 1.53 9.76 -11.41
C TYR A 98 0.82 8.44 -11.70
N TYR A 99 0.74 7.58 -10.69
CA TYR A 99 -0.11 6.40 -10.73
C TYR A 99 -1.35 6.72 -9.91
N VAL A 100 -2.51 6.75 -10.54
CA VAL A 100 -3.77 7.13 -9.88
C VAL A 100 -4.65 5.90 -9.75
N VAL A 101 -4.94 5.52 -8.51
CA VAL A 101 -5.88 4.45 -8.19
C VAL A 101 -7.26 5.06 -7.98
N LYS A 102 -8.27 4.56 -8.68
CA LYS A 102 -9.67 4.88 -8.48
C LYS A 102 -10.29 3.83 -7.58
N ALA A 103 -10.77 4.20 -6.40
CA ALA A 103 -11.36 3.32 -5.42
C ALA A 103 -12.75 3.81 -5.00
N LEU A 104 -13.67 2.88 -4.78
CA LEU A 104 -14.98 3.11 -4.19
C LEU A 104 -14.91 2.69 -2.72
N PHE A 105 -15.09 3.63 -1.82
CA PHE A 105 -15.25 3.37 -0.39
C PHE A 105 -16.73 3.36 -0.04
N SER A 106 -17.14 2.44 0.79
CA SER A 106 -18.50 2.36 1.29
C SER A 106 -18.48 2.22 2.81
N ASN A 107 -19.35 2.97 3.47
CA ASN A 107 -19.62 2.82 4.90
C ASN A 107 -20.97 2.14 5.06
N GLU A 108 -20.99 0.92 5.58
CA GLU A 108 -22.22 0.16 5.79
C GLU A 108 -22.90 0.54 7.11
N ASP A 109 -22.13 0.53 8.20
CA ASP A 109 -22.68 0.71 9.55
C ASP A 109 -21.72 1.34 10.57
N ASN A 110 -20.58 1.90 10.14
CA ASN A 110 -19.64 2.54 11.05
C ASN A 110 -20.07 3.98 11.40
N GLU A 111 -20.08 4.32 12.68
CA GLU A 111 -20.52 5.63 13.17
C GLU A 111 -19.37 6.62 13.44
N ASP A 112 -18.17 6.13 13.78
CA ASP A 112 -17.18 6.95 14.48
C ASP A 112 -15.77 6.95 13.88
N VAL A 113 -15.47 6.15 12.83
CA VAL A 113 -14.08 5.97 12.40
C VAL A 113 -13.81 6.60 11.06
N GLU A 114 -12.64 7.22 10.96
CA GLU A 114 -12.11 7.85 9.75
C GLU A 114 -11.26 6.87 8.95
N VAL A 115 -11.49 6.82 7.63
CA VAL A 115 -10.59 6.13 6.69
C VAL A 115 -9.34 6.96 6.51
N ASN A 116 -8.17 6.37 6.74
CA ASN A 116 -6.89 7.05 6.57
C ASN A 116 -6.15 6.52 5.31
N LEU A 117 -6.08 7.35 4.28
CA LEU A 117 -5.39 7.02 3.03
C LEU A 117 -3.87 6.90 3.19
N SER A 118 -3.27 7.42 4.27
CA SER A 118 -1.83 7.27 4.50
C SER A 118 -1.42 5.81 4.75
N ALA A 119 -2.37 4.96 5.16
CA ALA A 119 -2.18 3.53 5.31
C ALA A 119 -2.23 2.77 3.96
N MET A 120 -2.50 3.47 2.86
CA MET A 120 -2.65 2.88 1.53
C MET A 120 -1.41 3.17 0.70
N THR A 121 -0.69 2.13 0.31
CA THR A 121 0.56 2.24 -0.42
C THR A 121 0.50 1.50 -1.76
N LEU A 122 1.23 1.98 -2.74
CA LEU A 122 1.57 1.18 -3.91
C LEU A 122 2.86 0.41 -3.63
N VAL A 123 2.85 -0.88 -3.93
CA VAL A 123 4.00 -1.75 -3.75
C VAL A 123 4.34 -2.42 -5.07
N GLY A 124 5.50 -2.10 -5.61
CA GLY A 124 6.12 -2.79 -6.73
C GLY A 124 7.12 -3.84 -6.25
N THR A 125 7.90 -4.40 -7.18
CA THR A 125 8.89 -5.44 -6.85
C THR A 125 9.96 -4.92 -5.92
N ASP A 126 10.53 -3.74 -6.21
CA ASP A 126 11.66 -3.16 -5.49
C ASP A 126 11.41 -1.72 -5.02
N TYR A 127 10.15 -1.26 -5.07
CA TYR A 127 9.78 0.09 -4.66
C TYR A 127 8.41 0.13 -3.98
N SER A 128 8.18 1.20 -3.23
CA SER A 128 6.86 1.55 -2.72
C SER A 128 6.62 3.05 -2.89
N ALA A 129 5.36 3.43 -3.03
CA ALA A 129 4.96 4.82 -3.08
C ALA A 129 3.80 5.06 -2.12
N VAL A 130 3.84 6.21 -1.45
CA VAL A 130 2.78 6.68 -0.55
C VAL A 130 1.88 7.68 -1.28
N VAL A 131 0.67 7.86 -0.76
CA VAL A 131 -0.27 8.83 -1.31
C VAL A 131 0.34 10.22 -1.33
N ASN A 132 0.27 10.89 -2.47
CA ASN A 132 0.68 12.30 -2.58
C ASN A 132 -0.46 13.20 -2.14
N GLN A 133 -0.40 13.70 -0.90
CA GLN A 133 -1.47 14.50 -0.30
C GLN A 133 -1.81 15.75 -1.12
N MET A 134 -0.81 16.49 -1.60
CA MET A 134 -1.05 17.71 -2.38
C MET A 134 -1.86 17.41 -3.65
N SER A 135 -1.45 16.40 -4.40
CA SER A 135 -2.17 15.98 -5.61
C SER A 135 -3.55 15.39 -5.28
N TYR A 136 -3.69 14.67 -4.16
CA TYR A 136 -4.97 14.17 -3.69
C TYR A 136 -5.97 15.30 -3.45
N GLU A 137 -5.58 16.34 -2.74
CA GLU A 137 -6.44 17.51 -2.47
C GLU A 137 -6.82 18.28 -3.74
N LEU A 138 -5.93 18.29 -4.74
CA LEU A 138 -6.19 18.94 -6.02
C LEU A 138 -7.21 18.18 -6.88
N ILE A 139 -7.12 16.85 -6.95
CA ILE A 139 -7.99 16.04 -7.82
C ILE A 139 -9.28 15.55 -7.14
N ASN A 140 -9.43 15.78 -5.83
CA ASN A 140 -10.64 15.50 -5.06
C ASN A 140 -11.13 16.78 -4.33
N PRO A 141 -11.51 17.85 -5.05
CA PRO A 141 -11.82 19.13 -4.42
C PRO A 141 -13.00 19.10 -3.45
N ASP A 142 -13.87 18.11 -3.60
CA ASP A 142 -15.05 17.92 -2.73
C ASP A 142 -14.79 17.04 -1.50
N MET A 143 -13.54 16.58 -1.31
CA MET A 143 -13.14 15.80 -0.15
C MET A 143 -12.54 16.71 0.92
N PRO A 144 -12.57 16.29 2.20
CA PRO A 144 -11.84 16.98 3.25
C PRO A 144 -10.36 17.12 2.90
N LYS A 145 -9.73 18.19 3.37
CA LYS A 145 -8.27 18.34 3.27
C LYS A 145 -7.56 17.32 4.18
N GLY A 146 -6.39 16.90 3.73
CA GLY A 146 -5.64 15.84 4.39
C GLY A 146 -5.93 14.48 3.76
N LEU A 147 -5.43 13.41 4.38
CA LEU A 147 -5.56 12.03 3.89
C LEU A 147 -6.61 11.22 4.64
N GLY A 148 -7.37 11.85 5.52
CA GLY A 148 -8.43 11.23 6.29
C GLY A 148 -9.81 11.71 5.88
N PHE A 149 -10.81 10.82 5.88
CA PHE A 149 -12.20 11.15 5.63
C PHE A 149 -13.15 10.14 6.27
N SER A 150 -14.35 10.61 6.60
CA SER A 150 -15.45 9.76 7.04
C SER A 150 -16.61 9.86 6.05
N LEU A 151 -17.32 8.76 5.87
CA LEU A 151 -18.57 8.71 5.10
C LEU A 151 -19.74 8.53 6.04
N LEU A 152 -20.86 9.14 5.71
CA LEU A 152 -22.12 8.86 6.41
C LEU A 152 -22.49 7.39 6.21
N GLN A 153 -23.09 6.81 7.26
CA GLN A 153 -23.56 5.43 7.25
C GLN A 153 -24.52 5.19 6.06
N GLY A 154 -24.36 4.05 5.40
CA GLY A 154 -25.10 3.67 4.20
C GLY A 154 -24.72 4.43 2.93
N THR A 155 -23.61 5.20 2.94
CA THR A 155 -23.14 5.93 1.76
C THR A 155 -21.85 5.37 1.19
N SER A 156 -21.63 5.68 -0.10
CA SER A 156 -20.40 5.29 -0.81
C SER A 156 -19.85 6.49 -1.58
N ARG A 157 -18.53 6.53 -1.76
CA ARG A 157 -17.86 7.58 -2.54
C ARG A 157 -16.69 7.03 -3.33
N GLU A 158 -16.60 7.45 -4.59
CA GLU A 158 -15.41 7.24 -5.40
C GLU A 158 -14.33 8.26 -5.01
N VAL A 159 -13.12 7.76 -4.83
CA VAL A 159 -11.95 8.54 -4.44
C VAL A 159 -10.82 8.25 -5.40
N LEU A 160 -10.15 9.29 -5.87
CA LEU A 160 -8.94 9.21 -6.69
C LEU A 160 -7.71 9.31 -5.78
N ILE A 161 -6.87 8.31 -5.80
CA ILE A 161 -5.71 8.22 -4.92
C ILE A 161 -4.43 8.33 -5.75
N PRO A 162 -3.78 9.50 -5.79
CA PRO A 162 -2.60 9.73 -6.60
C PRO A 162 -1.31 9.37 -5.86
N TYR A 163 -0.41 8.72 -6.57
CA TYR A 163 0.94 8.37 -6.13
C TYR A 163 1.95 9.03 -7.06
N ALA A 164 2.79 9.90 -6.51
CA ALA A 164 3.87 10.52 -7.24
C ALA A 164 5.03 9.53 -7.40
N ILE A 165 5.49 9.32 -8.63
CA ILE A 165 6.50 8.34 -8.98
C ILE A 165 7.77 9.05 -9.42
N ILE A 166 8.87 8.69 -8.76
CA ILE A 166 10.23 9.11 -9.08
C ILE A 166 10.90 7.95 -9.82
N PRO A 167 11.24 8.07 -11.12
CA PRO A 167 11.78 6.97 -11.91
C PRO A 167 13.04 6.32 -11.33
N ASP A 168 13.93 7.11 -10.74
CA ASP A 168 15.19 6.63 -10.17
C ASP A 168 15.00 5.63 -9.02
N ASN A 169 13.83 5.64 -8.38
CA ASN A 169 13.48 4.67 -7.35
C ASN A 169 13.05 3.30 -7.93
N ILE A 170 12.81 3.24 -9.25
CA ILE A 170 12.27 2.04 -9.93
C ILE A 170 13.32 1.40 -10.83
N ALA A 171 14.03 2.21 -11.62
CA ALA A 171 14.99 1.70 -12.61
C ALA A 171 16.10 2.72 -12.90
N ALA A 172 17.15 2.27 -13.57
CA ALA A 172 18.34 3.06 -13.90
C ALA A 172 18.08 4.27 -14.81
N ASN A 173 16.93 4.35 -15.47
CA ASN A 173 16.53 5.48 -16.28
C ASN A 173 15.00 5.55 -16.42
N GLU A 174 14.50 6.72 -16.80
CA GLU A 174 13.08 7.06 -16.88
C GLU A 174 12.30 6.12 -17.83
N LYS A 175 12.85 5.83 -19.03
CA LYS A 175 12.19 4.95 -19.99
C LYS A 175 11.98 3.54 -19.43
N LYS A 176 12.99 2.98 -18.80
CA LYS A 176 12.91 1.66 -18.18
C LYS A 176 11.94 1.65 -16.99
N ALA A 177 11.91 2.72 -16.20
CA ALA A 177 10.94 2.86 -15.12
C ALA A 177 9.50 2.85 -15.65
N TYR A 178 9.23 3.59 -16.72
CA TYR A 178 7.91 3.62 -17.37
C TYR A 178 7.49 2.25 -17.93
N GLU A 179 8.41 1.56 -18.62
CA GLU A 179 8.18 0.20 -19.13
C GLU A 179 7.89 -0.76 -17.97
N THR A 180 8.67 -0.69 -16.89
CA THR A 180 8.47 -1.51 -15.69
C THR A 180 7.07 -1.30 -15.08
N LEU A 181 6.63 -0.04 -14.94
CA LEU A 181 5.31 0.29 -14.39
C LEU A 181 4.17 -0.23 -15.25
N LYS A 182 4.36 -0.27 -16.58
CA LYS A 182 3.36 -0.80 -17.53
C LYS A 182 3.30 -2.31 -17.57
N GLU A 183 4.46 -2.97 -17.59
CA GLU A 183 4.56 -4.43 -17.71
C GLU A 183 4.29 -5.13 -16.39
N ASN A 184 4.67 -4.49 -15.28
CA ASN A 184 4.51 -5.00 -13.92
C ASN A 184 3.84 -3.93 -13.04
N PRO A 185 2.53 -3.72 -13.20
CA PRO A 185 1.82 -2.72 -12.42
C PRO A 185 1.93 -3.00 -10.92
N PRO A 186 2.07 -1.97 -10.09
CA PRO A 186 2.18 -2.12 -8.66
C PRO A 186 0.88 -2.64 -8.05
N MET A 187 0.99 -3.32 -6.93
CA MET A 187 -0.15 -3.71 -6.11
C MET A 187 -0.57 -2.53 -5.22
N PHE A 188 -1.86 -2.32 -5.11
CA PHE A 188 -2.44 -1.43 -4.11
C PHE A 188 -2.54 -2.20 -2.79
N GLN A 189 -1.80 -1.77 -1.79
CA GLN A 189 -1.74 -2.40 -0.48
C GLN A 189 -2.37 -1.49 0.56
N ILE A 190 -3.22 -2.07 1.40
CA ILE A 190 -3.77 -1.43 2.59
C ILE A 190 -3.10 -2.07 3.80
N THR A 191 -2.52 -1.26 4.67
CA THR A 191 -1.73 -1.71 5.83
C THR A 191 -2.32 -1.16 7.12
#